data_a1ef9ede970410d43f7a730b5eabaa21
#
_entry.id   a1ef9ede970410d43f7a730b5eabaa21
#
_cell.length_a   1.000
_cell.length_b   1.000
_cell.length_c   1.000
_cell.angle_alpha   90.00
_cell.angle_beta   90.00
_cell.angle_gamma   90.00
#
_symmetry.space_group_name_H-M   'P 1'
#
loop_
_entity.id
_entity.type
_entity.pdbx_description
1 polymer ?
#
loop_
_entity_poly.entity_id
_entity_poly.type
_entity_poly.pdbx_seq_one_letter_code
_entity_poly.pdbx_strand_id
1 'polypeptide(L)'
;MALAVASIALTFSCTGNKTVQDASENDSTNVADSVSAANNELDLATVAGTYEGVLPAADCPGIKTVLTINVDSTYQLRQDYIDRKDAHDEASGVLHVLDGRLLMLERPSSGERSYYKVKDDSHLVMTDSLGNEPEGETAKFYILEKK
;
A
#
# COMPACT_ATOMS: atom_id res chain seq x y z
N MET A 1 -30.44 61.53 1.64
CA MET A 1 -30.83 60.79 2.84
C MET A 1 -29.77 59.75 3.06
N ALA A 2 -28.74 59.99 3.74
CA ALA A 2 -28.46 60.09 5.16
C ALA A 2 -28.82 58.84 5.94
N LEU A 3 -27.82 58.18 6.43
CA LEU A 3 -27.55 57.56 7.75
C LEU A 3 -26.58 56.40 7.56
N ALA A 4 -25.34 56.48 7.90
CA ALA A 4 -24.68 56.63 9.18
C ALA A 4 -24.68 55.37 10.08
N VAL A 5 -23.47 55.01 10.48
CA VAL A 5 -23.03 54.51 11.81
C VAL A 5 -23.14 52.97 11.99
N ALA A 6 -22.22 52.22 12.49
CA ALA A 6 -21.21 52.49 13.54
C ALA A 6 -20.14 51.39 13.56
N SER A 7 -18.95 51.80 13.85
CA SER A 7 -17.82 50.98 14.23
C SER A 7 -18.02 50.45 15.65
N ILE A 8 -17.70 49.16 15.88
CA ILE A 8 -17.40 48.69 17.21
C ILE A 8 -16.05 47.95 17.17
N ALA A 9 -15.05 48.65 17.63
CA ALA A 9 -13.78 48.09 18.03
C ALA A 9 -13.94 47.44 19.41
N LEU A 10 -13.68 46.17 19.50
CA LEU A 10 -13.44 45.51 20.78
C LEU A 10 -11.98 45.10 20.86
N THR A 11 -11.26 45.97 21.53
CA THR A 11 -9.92 45.69 22.05
C THR A 11 -10.05 44.74 23.23
N PHE A 12 -9.60 43.52 23.12
CA PHE A 12 -9.28 42.73 24.28
C PHE A 12 -7.78 42.82 24.55
N SER A 13 -7.49 43.71 25.50
CA SER A 13 -6.25 43.73 26.22
C SER A 13 -6.29 42.63 27.27
N CYS A 14 -5.47 41.64 27.17
CA CYS A 14 -5.09 40.81 28.30
C CYS A 14 -3.63 41.06 28.62
N THR A 15 -3.48 41.96 29.55
CA THR A 15 -2.30 42.13 30.38
C THR A 15 -2.32 41.05 31.46
N GLY A 16 -1.25 40.41 31.66
CA GLY A 16 -1.07 39.50 32.78
C GLY A 16 0.13 38.65 32.56
N ASN A 17 1.23 39.21 32.74
CA ASN A 17 2.09 39.19 33.88
C ASN A 17 2.59 37.77 34.19
N LYS A 18 3.80 37.62 33.88
CA LYS A 18 4.92 37.50 34.76
C LYS A 18 5.45 36.10 34.98
N THR A 19 6.62 35.95 34.39
CA THR A 19 7.81 35.49 35.06
C THR A 19 7.71 34.14 35.76
N VAL A 20 8.27 33.14 35.18
CA VAL A 20 9.40 32.46 35.79
C VAL A 20 10.39 32.09 34.70
N GLN A 21 11.53 32.69 34.80
CA GLN A 21 12.73 32.06 34.28
C GLN A 21 12.85 30.69 34.97
N ASP A 22 12.86 29.68 34.19
CA ASP A 22 13.91 28.74 34.39
C ASP A 22 14.32 28.24 32.98
N ALA A 23 15.45 28.71 32.63
CA ALA A 23 16.22 28.22 31.54
C ALA A 23 16.76 26.86 31.96
N SER A 24 16.92 26.04 30.95
CA SER A 24 17.52 24.71 31.01
C SER A 24 16.45 23.65 31.21
N GLU A 25 16.21 22.99 30.19
CA GLU A 25 16.92 21.94 29.56
C GLU A 25 16.20 21.64 28.30
N ASN A 26 16.88 21.76 27.32
CA ASN A 26 17.06 20.84 26.24
C ASN A 26 16.65 19.43 26.66
N ASP A 27 15.39 19.17 26.68
CA ASP A 27 14.86 17.87 26.57
C ASP A 27 14.15 17.75 25.23
N SER A 28 14.99 17.57 24.22
CA SER A 28 14.62 16.89 23.03
C SER A 28 14.41 15.42 23.35
N THR A 29 13.52 15.13 24.24
CA THR A 29 12.84 13.88 24.20
C THR A 29 11.86 13.98 23.04
N ASN A 30 12.40 13.76 21.90
CA ASN A 30 11.73 13.10 20.85
C ASN A 30 11.31 11.74 21.42
N VAL A 31 10.34 11.78 22.27
CA VAL A 31 9.51 10.64 22.50
C VAL A 31 8.67 10.59 21.23
N ALA A 32 9.26 10.03 20.20
CA ALA A 32 8.51 9.22 19.31
C ALA A 32 7.84 8.22 20.26
N ASP A 33 6.68 8.59 20.71
CA ASP A 33 5.72 7.65 21.23
C ASP A 33 5.37 6.77 20.06
N SER A 34 6.27 5.85 19.82
CA SER A 34 5.97 4.63 19.13
C SER A 34 4.99 3.93 20.03
N VAL A 35 3.76 4.39 20.00
CA VAL A 35 2.64 3.51 20.24
C VAL A 35 2.78 2.48 19.14
N SER A 36 3.56 1.50 19.43
CA SER A 36 3.52 0.22 18.79
C SER A 36 2.15 -0.37 19.16
N ALA A 37 1.11 0.23 18.60
CA ALA A 37 0.00 -0.57 18.20
C ALA A 37 0.65 -1.59 17.26
N ALA A 38 0.59 -2.84 17.61
CA ALA A 38 0.95 -3.93 16.76
C ALA A 38 -0.07 -3.96 15.61
N ASN A 39 -0.04 -2.94 14.81
CA ASN A 39 -0.55 -2.94 13.47
C ASN A 39 0.48 -3.79 12.74
N ASN A 40 0.07 -4.98 12.34
CA ASN A 40 0.76 -5.76 11.33
C ASN A 40 0.69 -4.98 10.00
N GLU A 41 1.14 -3.74 10.02
CA GLU A 41 1.30 -2.94 8.84
C GLU A 41 2.47 -3.55 8.07
N LEU A 42 2.16 -4.10 6.92
CA LEU A 42 3.15 -4.71 6.05
C LEU A 42 4.12 -3.63 5.59
N ASP A 43 5.38 -3.75 5.98
CA ASP A 43 6.43 -2.89 5.47
C ASP A 43 6.72 -3.25 4.00
N LEU A 44 6.39 -2.33 3.09
CA LEU A 44 6.65 -2.51 1.67
C LEU A 44 8.13 -2.73 1.36
N ALA A 45 9.05 -2.22 2.17
CA ALA A 45 10.47 -2.46 1.97
C ALA A 45 10.85 -3.94 2.09
N THR A 46 10.13 -4.71 2.90
CA THR A 46 10.38 -6.16 3.06
C THR A 46 9.86 -6.96 1.88
N VAL A 47 8.76 -6.51 1.28
CA VAL A 47 8.11 -7.21 0.16
C VAL A 47 8.45 -6.64 -1.19
N ALA A 48 9.12 -5.51 -1.28
CA ALA A 48 9.58 -4.97 -2.54
C ALA A 48 10.54 -5.94 -3.23
N GLY A 49 10.40 -6.06 -4.54
CA GLY A 49 11.19 -6.99 -5.36
C GLY A 49 10.39 -7.56 -6.51
N THR A 50 11.01 -8.46 -7.24
CA THR A 50 10.42 -9.14 -8.38
C THR A 50 10.03 -10.56 -8.00
N TYR A 51 8.80 -10.92 -8.30
CA TYR A 51 8.21 -12.23 -8.05
C TYR A 51 7.82 -12.89 -9.36
N GLU A 52 8.07 -14.17 -9.49
CA GLU A 52 7.75 -14.95 -10.69
C GLU A 52 7.01 -16.23 -10.34
N GLY A 53 6.12 -16.64 -11.24
CA GLY A 53 5.40 -17.91 -11.16
C GLY A 53 4.60 -18.19 -12.41
N VAL A 54 4.00 -19.36 -12.45
CA VAL A 54 3.08 -19.74 -13.52
C VAL A 54 1.70 -19.91 -12.91
N LEU A 55 0.84 -18.94 -13.15
CA LEU A 55 -0.54 -18.96 -12.68
C LEU A 55 -1.39 -19.85 -13.59
N PRO A 56 -2.39 -20.55 -13.06
CA PRO A 56 -3.30 -21.36 -13.87
C PRO A 56 -4.18 -20.50 -14.76
N ALA A 57 -4.52 -21.02 -15.92
CA ALA A 57 -5.43 -20.41 -16.86
C ALA A 57 -6.47 -21.42 -17.35
N ALA A 58 -7.62 -20.94 -17.78
CA ALA A 58 -8.71 -21.81 -18.22
C ALA A 58 -8.50 -22.33 -19.65
N ASP A 59 -7.78 -21.59 -20.48
CA ASP A 59 -7.72 -21.80 -21.92
C ASP A 59 -6.29 -21.90 -22.50
N CYS A 60 -5.30 -21.99 -21.61
CA CYS A 60 -3.92 -22.26 -21.95
C CYS A 60 -3.22 -23.03 -20.80
N PRO A 61 -2.03 -23.62 -21.03
CA PRO A 61 -1.32 -24.37 -19.98
C PRO A 61 -0.97 -23.58 -18.73
N GLY A 62 -0.94 -22.26 -18.83
CA GLY A 62 -0.66 -21.36 -17.73
C GLY A 62 -0.25 -19.98 -18.22
N ILE A 63 -0.12 -19.06 -17.27
CA ILE A 63 0.29 -17.68 -17.49
C ILE A 63 1.59 -17.46 -16.72
N LYS A 64 2.71 -17.33 -17.44
CA LYS A 64 3.97 -16.94 -16.82
C LYS A 64 3.82 -15.50 -16.35
N THR A 65 3.85 -15.31 -15.05
CA THR A 65 3.59 -14.01 -14.39
C THR A 65 4.87 -13.52 -13.74
N VAL A 66 5.21 -12.27 -14.03
CA VAL A 66 6.29 -11.52 -13.37
C VAL A 66 5.68 -10.28 -12.77
N LEU A 67 5.75 -10.18 -11.45
CA LEU A 67 5.24 -9.05 -10.68
C LEU A 67 6.40 -8.35 -9.97
N THR A 68 6.63 -7.09 -10.27
CA THR A 68 7.60 -6.26 -9.57
C THR A 68 6.86 -5.28 -8.66
N ILE A 69 7.21 -5.30 -7.39
CA ILE A 69 6.69 -4.41 -6.35
C ILE A 69 7.79 -3.42 -5.98
N ASN A 70 7.47 -2.13 -6.04
CA ASN A 70 8.36 -1.05 -5.68
C ASN A 70 8.03 -0.50 -4.30
N VAL A 71 9.04 0.06 -3.63
CA VAL A 71 8.90 0.68 -2.29
C VAL A 71 8.03 1.94 -2.28
N ASP A 72 7.79 2.54 -3.44
CA ASP A 72 6.97 3.74 -3.64
C ASP A 72 5.48 3.44 -3.85
N SER A 73 5.03 2.22 -3.55
CA SER A 73 3.65 1.77 -3.76
C SER A 73 3.24 1.72 -5.23
N THR A 74 4.17 1.47 -6.12
CA THR A 74 3.89 1.17 -7.53
C THR A 74 4.20 -0.29 -7.84
N TYR A 75 3.61 -0.80 -8.92
CA TYR A 75 3.90 -2.14 -9.40
C TYR A 75 4.04 -2.17 -10.93
N GLN A 76 4.71 -3.21 -11.41
CA GLN A 76 4.74 -3.62 -12.80
C GLN A 76 4.37 -5.11 -12.88
N LEU A 77 3.46 -5.44 -13.74
CA LEU A 77 2.99 -6.80 -13.97
C LEU A 77 3.19 -7.14 -15.44
N ARG A 78 3.83 -8.29 -15.70
CA ARG A 78 3.93 -8.87 -17.03
C ARG A 78 3.40 -10.28 -16.99
N GLN A 79 2.57 -10.61 -17.97
CA GLN A 79 1.93 -11.91 -18.11
C GLN A 79 2.12 -12.42 -19.55
N ASP A 80 2.77 -13.56 -19.68
CA ASP A 80 2.96 -14.25 -20.98
C ASP A 80 2.11 -15.54 -20.96
N TYR A 81 1.17 -15.65 -21.90
CA TYR A 81 0.27 -16.80 -22.01
C TYR A 81 0.99 -17.94 -22.73
N ILE A 82 1.19 -19.05 -22.04
CA ILE A 82 1.92 -20.21 -22.57
C ILE A 82 1.14 -20.82 -23.75
N ASP A 83 1.87 -21.20 -24.80
CA ASP A 83 1.34 -21.76 -26.06
C ASP A 83 0.37 -20.85 -26.82
N ARG A 84 0.31 -19.57 -26.47
CA ARG A 84 -0.39 -18.55 -27.26
C ARG A 84 0.63 -17.62 -27.90
N LYS A 85 0.65 -17.65 -29.23
CA LYS A 85 1.56 -16.81 -30.00
C LYS A 85 1.23 -15.34 -29.80
N ASP A 86 2.24 -14.59 -29.37
CA ASP A 86 2.16 -13.12 -29.17
C ASP A 86 1.10 -12.66 -28.14
N ALA A 87 0.63 -13.56 -27.27
CA ALA A 87 -0.29 -13.20 -26.21
C ALA A 87 0.48 -12.85 -24.92
N HIS A 88 0.67 -11.59 -24.70
CA HIS A 88 1.22 -11.04 -23.46
C HIS A 88 0.36 -9.85 -22.98
N ASP A 89 0.34 -9.63 -21.71
CA ASP A 89 -0.26 -8.46 -21.08
C ASP A 89 0.75 -7.78 -20.16
N GLU A 90 0.78 -6.47 -20.21
CA GLU A 90 1.60 -5.65 -19.34
C GLU A 90 0.72 -4.63 -18.63
N ALA A 91 0.89 -4.54 -17.33
CA ALA A 91 0.20 -3.60 -16.49
C ALA A 91 1.16 -2.89 -15.56
N SER A 92 0.84 -1.67 -15.24
CA SER A 92 1.50 -0.93 -14.17
C SER A 92 0.47 -0.05 -13.47
N GLY A 93 0.72 0.28 -12.23
CA GLY A 93 -0.22 1.09 -11.48
C GLY A 93 0.19 1.26 -10.03
N VAL A 94 -0.82 1.48 -9.20
CA VAL A 94 -0.65 1.73 -7.78
C VAL A 94 -0.95 0.44 -7.00
N LEU A 95 -0.14 0.21 -5.98
CA LEU A 95 -0.31 -0.86 -5.03
C LEU A 95 -0.81 -0.29 -3.71
N HIS A 96 -1.84 -0.90 -3.17
CA HIS A 96 -2.38 -0.58 -1.86
C HIS A 96 -2.17 -1.76 -0.92
N VAL A 97 -1.67 -1.48 0.27
CA VAL A 97 -1.60 -2.47 1.35
C VAL A 97 -2.92 -2.42 2.10
N LEU A 98 -3.60 -3.54 2.14
CA LEU A 98 -4.84 -3.75 2.88
C LEU A 98 -4.58 -4.55 4.15
N ASP A 99 -5.60 -4.72 4.96
CA ASP A 99 -5.52 -5.51 6.20
C ASP A 99 -5.08 -6.96 5.94
N GLY A 100 -4.38 -7.55 6.89
CA GLY A 100 -3.97 -8.94 6.85
C GLY A 100 -2.93 -9.28 5.81
N ARG A 101 -2.04 -8.35 5.48
CA ARG A 101 -0.96 -8.53 4.50
C ARG A 101 -1.46 -8.74 3.06
N LEU A 102 -2.63 -8.20 2.76
CA LEU A 102 -3.23 -8.25 1.44
C LEU A 102 -2.78 -7.04 0.60
N LEU A 103 -2.29 -7.30 -0.58
CA LEU A 103 -1.91 -6.29 -1.57
C LEU A 103 -3.01 -6.20 -2.63
N MET A 104 -3.49 -5.00 -2.90
CA MET A 104 -4.37 -4.72 -4.03
C MET A 104 -3.58 -3.93 -5.08
N LEU A 105 -3.50 -4.48 -6.27
CA LEU A 105 -2.91 -3.83 -7.42
C LEU A 105 -4.03 -3.21 -8.25
N GLU A 106 -3.98 -1.93 -8.48
CA GLU A 106 -4.95 -1.21 -9.29
C GLU A 106 -4.30 -0.74 -10.60
N ARG A 107 -4.91 -1.13 -11.74
CA ARG A 107 -4.52 -0.67 -13.07
C ARG A 107 -5.34 0.59 -13.41
N PRO A 108 -4.74 1.79 -13.39
CA PRO A 108 -5.50 3.04 -13.58
C PRO A 108 -6.17 3.15 -14.96
N SER A 109 -5.61 2.49 -15.97
CA SER A 109 -6.13 2.55 -17.35
C SER A 109 -7.47 1.83 -17.54
N SER A 110 -7.75 0.79 -16.76
CA SER A 110 -8.96 -0.02 -16.86
C SER A 110 -9.78 -0.09 -15.58
N GLY A 111 -9.21 0.34 -14.45
CA GLY A 111 -9.81 0.15 -13.13
C GLY A 111 -9.78 -1.31 -12.65
N GLU A 112 -9.08 -2.19 -13.36
CA GLU A 112 -8.92 -3.58 -12.97
C GLU A 112 -8.12 -3.70 -11.69
N ARG A 113 -8.52 -4.64 -10.83
CA ARG A 113 -7.87 -4.91 -9.55
C ARG A 113 -7.50 -6.36 -9.42
N SER A 114 -6.28 -6.60 -8.98
CA SER A 114 -5.76 -7.93 -8.65
C SER A 114 -5.29 -7.96 -7.21
N TYR A 115 -5.41 -9.11 -6.56
CA TYR A 115 -5.13 -9.25 -5.14
C TYR A 115 -4.10 -10.33 -4.89
N TYR A 116 -3.12 -10.01 -4.05
CA TYR A 116 -2.06 -10.93 -3.65
C TYR A 116 -1.86 -10.84 -2.14
N LYS A 117 -1.76 -11.97 -1.49
CA LYS A 117 -1.46 -12.04 -0.07
C LYS A 117 0.02 -12.37 0.14
N VAL A 118 0.67 -11.63 1.01
CA VAL A 118 2.05 -11.89 1.39
C VAL A 118 2.09 -13.05 2.38
N LYS A 119 2.57 -14.20 1.94
CA LYS A 119 2.76 -15.39 2.79
C LYS A 119 3.96 -15.20 3.71
N ASP A 120 5.07 -14.83 3.11
CA ASP A 120 6.34 -14.56 3.77
C ASP A 120 7.16 -13.57 2.91
N ASP A 121 8.40 -13.33 3.28
CA ASP A 121 9.27 -12.35 2.60
C ASP A 121 9.64 -12.75 1.16
N SER A 122 9.31 -13.96 0.76
CA SER A 122 9.68 -14.55 -0.53
C SER A 122 8.51 -15.05 -1.37
N HIS A 123 7.31 -15.11 -0.81
CA HIS A 123 6.16 -15.70 -1.50
C HIS A 123 4.92 -14.82 -1.44
N LEU A 124 4.31 -14.66 -2.61
CA LEU A 124 2.99 -14.06 -2.77
C LEU A 124 2.01 -15.12 -3.26
N VAL A 125 0.77 -15.06 -2.79
CA VAL A 125 -0.32 -15.91 -3.28
C VAL A 125 -1.39 -15.04 -3.90
N MET A 126 -1.79 -15.34 -5.12
CA MET A 126 -2.93 -14.69 -5.74
C MET A 126 -4.22 -15.11 -5.02
N THR A 127 -5.05 -14.13 -4.66
CA THR A 127 -6.27 -14.33 -3.86
C THR A 127 -7.47 -13.64 -4.50
N ASP A 128 -8.63 -13.82 -3.89
CA ASP A 128 -9.79 -12.98 -4.17
C ASP A 128 -9.69 -11.61 -3.45
N SER A 129 -10.69 -10.78 -3.64
CA SER A 129 -10.76 -9.43 -3.05
C SER A 129 -10.90 -9.42 -1.52
N LEU A 130 -11.21 -10.54 -0.91
CA LEU A 130 -11.32 -10.73 0.53
C LEU A 130 -10.06 -11.34 1.14
N GLY A 131 -9.05 -11.66 0.30
CA GLY A 131 -7.81 -12.29 0.73
C GLY A 131 -7.94 -13.80 0.98
N ASN A 132 -9.00 -14.43 0.45
CA ASN A 132 -9.13 -15.88 0.52
C ASN A 132 -8.18 -16.52 -0.48
N GLU A 133 -7.36 -17.43 0.03
CA GLU A 133 -6.41 -18.19 -0.78
C GLU A 133 -7.13 -19.33 -1.52
N PRO A 134 -6.68 -19.68 -2.73
CA PRO A 134 -7.17 -20.89 -3.39
C PRO A 134 -6.95 -22.13 -2.53
N GLU A 135 -7.90 -23.05 -2.55
CA GLU A 135 -7.86 -24.28 -1.77
C GLU A 135 -7.59 -25.51 -2.66
N GLY A 136 -7.22 -26.61 -2.02
CA GLY A 136 -7.00 -27.90 -2.67
C GLY A 136 -5.66 -28.02 -3.39
N GLU A 137 -5.58 -29.00 -4.28
CA GLU A 137 -4.33 -29.33 -4.98
C GLU A 137 -3.83 -28.23 -5.93
N THR A 138 -4.73 -27.37 -6.36
CA THR A 138 -4.42 -26.25 -7.27
C THR A 138 -3.81 -25.06 -6.57
N ALA A 139 -3.93 -24.94 -5.25
CA ALA A 139 -3.45 -23.81 -4.46
C ALA A 139 -1.97 -23.47 -4.71
N LYS A 140 -1.14 -24.49 -4.89
CA LYS A 140 0.29 -24.36 -5.17
C LYS A 140 0.62 -23.63 -6.47
N PHE A 141 -0.31 -23.58 -7.43
CA PHE A 141 -0.11 -22.93 -8.71
C PHE A 141 -0.42 -21.42 -8.68
N TYR A 142 -0.93 -20.92 -7.57
CA TYR A 142 -1.23 -19.51 -7.39
C TYR A 142 -0.14 -18.74 -6.64
N ILE A 143 1.03 -19.37 -6.47
CA ILE A 143 2.16 -18.81 -5.74
C ILE A 143 3.16 -18.17 -6.71
N LEU A 144 3.60 -16.97 -6.38
CA LEU A 144 4.74 -16.30 -7.00
C LEU A 144 5.90 -16.29 -6.01
N GLU A 145 7.10 -16.59 -6.48
CA GLU A 145 8.34 -16.66 -5.71
C GLU A 145 9.25 -15.46 -6.02
N LYS A 146 9.84 -14.89 -4.99
CA LYS A 146 10.79 -13.77 -5.10
C LYS A 146 12.10 -14.24 -5.73
N LYS A 147 12.62 -13.45 -6.65
CA LYS A 147 13.90 -13.65 -7.34
C LYS A 147 15.05 -12.94 -6.67
#